data_34475657c38b3ed3dd6696537ded66e0
#
_entry.id   34475657c38b3ed3dd6696537ded66e0
#
_cell.length_a   1.000
_cell.length_b   1.000
_cell.length_c   1.000
_cell.angle_alpha   90.00
_cell.angle_beta   90.00
_cell.angle_gamma   90.00
#
_symmetry.space_group_name_H-M   'P 1'
#
loop_
_entity.id
_entity.type
_entity.pdbx_description
1 polymer ?
#
loop_
_entity_poly.entity_id
_entity_poly.type
_entity_poly.pdbx_seq_one_letter_code
_entity_poly.pdbx_strand_id
1 'polypeptide(L)'
;MMRKLLLSFVMLAAVAAVHAADFKYQWHHTIYGKTRSGNTPISVIKTTDGNYVAFNAFGSNTLTGTKLYFDGEPLKDAEGKEIEGCPYKGTNANTGNDNLLLQKMNPETGKVIWTVYSDKGYLYNNKSVYPTADGGLVFVGDVRNLADKTETTLLRMVGADGQKTEVNYTPAGNGRTSVEGVIAKIDKDGKVAWAKLIATTTHPTIKGKTYGEYDIYYKGLAVDSKGNIYVCGNYMSAVTFVKRDGTQEIHQAKNTAAWDGTIQTSAGDPFIAKLDKDGYLLQFMTEDESNVKFATFDKMVIKNDVIYVSGRLQGDGTATIKFGDTTLQPNDCWNLLYASVKAEDLSLNYIKMLVAGKFGGKNYAVQNMNLQYYNGSLYMTGLITGSLADDATSEPFIATKSRMREAMIVKVDAKDGTRLVGGIDGQSITSAYAVIETKDPITVWVYGYALLAKARLNKYTLEEGKLLKGTEEIALEEATMGMLGEPLIDGNAFVSMARPRYDSGTILGATGPATTFFNWGIVLTKYTCNDILPDEDTSTGIKDVNVQKDRVANCNVYTLAGVLVKRAKTMAEATSGLPSGLYIIGGKKIVVK
;
A
#
# COMPACT_ATOMS: atom_id res chain seq x y z
N MET A 1 -6.31 -22.83 -56.43
CA MET A 1 -6.25 -21.54 -55.73
C MET A 1 -7.00 -21.55 -54.38
N MET A 2 -8.19 -22.11 -54.27
CA MET A 2 -9.00 -22.19 -53.03
C MET A 2 -8.37 -22.97 -51.84
N ARG A 3 -7.60 -24.05 -52.11
CA ARG A 3 -6.93 -24.85 -51.03
C ARG A 3 -5.81 -24.10 -50.29
N LYS A 4 -5.13 -23.15 -50.94
CA LYS A 4 -4.09 -22.34 -50.31
C LYS A 4 -4.68 -21.20 -49.47
N LEU A 5 -5.88 -20.71 -49.81
CA LEU A 5 -6.58 -19.69 -48.98
C LEU A 5 -7.15 -20.31 -47.70
N LEU A 6 -7.61 -21.58 -47.73
CA LEU A 6 -8.13 -22.25 -46.53
C LEU A 6 -7.02 -22.54 -45.49
N LEU A 7 -5.81 -22.93 -45.98
CA LEU A 7 -4.68 -23.12 -45.06
C LEU A 7 -4.16 -21.82 -44.42
N SER A 8 -4.24 -20.70 -45.16
CA SER A 8 -3.88 -19.39 -44.62
C SER A 8 -4.91 -18.91 -43.59
N PHE A 9 -6.19 -19.21 -43.75
CA PHE A 9 -7.22 -18.88 -42.77
C PHE A 9 -7.15 -19.75 -41.51
N VAL A 10 -6.78 -21.03 -41.66
CA VAL A 10 -6.58 -21.93 -40.51
C VAL A 10 -5.31 -21.57 -39.73
N MET A 11 -4.24 -21.13 -40.39
CA MET A 11 -3.06 -20.64 -39.70
C MET A 11 -3.27 -19.26 -39.03
N LEU A 12 -4.08 -18.37 -39.62
CA LEU A 12 -4.44 -17.10 -38.95
C LEU A 12 -5.38 -17.32 -37.77
N ALA A 13 -6.25 -18.34 -37.81
CA ALA A 13 -7.12 -18.68 -36.67
C ALA A 13 -6.36 -19.44 -35.54
N ALA A 14 -5.24 -20.10 -35.85
CA ALA A 14 -4.41 -20.77 -34.84
C ALA A 14 -3.44 -19.82 -34.10
N VAL A 15 -3.17 -18.63 -34.63
CA VAL A 15 -2.32 -17.63 -33.99
C VAL A 15 -3.15 -16.67 -33.10
N ALA A 16 -4.47 -16.71 -33.18
CA ALA A 16 -5.38 -15.86 -32.38
C ALA A 16 -5.93 -16.53 -31.11
N ALA A 17 -5.41 -17.68 -30.69
CA ALA A 17 -5.55 -18.12 -29.32
C ALA A 17 -4.46 -17.44 -28.46
N VAL A 18 -4.46 -16.11 -28.47
CA VAL A 18 -3.79 -15.34 -27.42
C VAL A 18 -4.45 -15.76 -26.12
N HIS A 19 -3.70 -16.41 -25.24
CA HIS A 19 -4.18 -16.88 -23.96
C HIS A 19 -4.65 -15.65 -23.19
N ALA A 20 -5.96 -15.44 -23.13
CA ALA A 20 -6.51 -14.59 -22.08
C ALA A 20 -5.99 -15.12 -20.75
N ALA A 21 -5.36 -14.28 -19.95
CA ALA A 21 -4.83 -14.71 -18.67
C ALA A 21 -5.96 -15.40 -17.88
N ASP A 22 -5.74 -16.67 -17.54
CA ASP A 22 -6.77 -17.51 -16.95
C ASP A 22 -6.87 -17.22 -15.44
N PHE A 23 -7.49 -16.06 -15.09
CA PHE A 23 -7.82 -15.73 -13.71
C PHE A 23 -8.97 -16.63 -13.23
N LYS A 24 -8.62 -17.64 -12.44
CA LYS A 24 -9.57 -18.60 -11.88
C LYS A 24 -10.07 -18.11 -10.53
N TYR A 25 -11.39 -17.92 -10.46
CA TYR A 25 -12.08 -17.62 -9.20
C TYR A 25 -11.84 -18.74 -8.17
N GLN A 26 -11.61 -18.34 -6.90
CA GLN A 26 -11.44 -19.24 -5.78
C GLN A 26 -12.56 -19.06 -4.76
N TRP A 27 -12.71 -17.88 -4.21
CA TRP A 27 -13.73 -17.51 -3.25
C TRP A 27 -13.97 -15.99 -3.24
N HIS A 28 -15.11 -15.60 -2.69
CA HIS A 28 -15.38 -14.21 -2.31
C HIS A 28 -16.10 -14.16 -0.97
N HIS A 29 -15.96 -13.03 -0.28
CA HIS A 29 -16.65 -12.73 0.97
C HIS A 29 -17.13 -11.30 0.96
N THR A 30 -18.27 -11.06 1.64
CA THR A 30 -18.89 -9.75 1.77
C THR A 30 -18.88 -9.29 3.22
N ILE A 31 -18.52 -8.00 3.42
CA ILE A 31 -18.53 -7.36 4.73
C ILE A 31 -19.40 -6.11 4.61
N TYR A 32 -20.44 -6.01 5.41
CA TYR A 32 -21.38 -4.91 5.30
C TYR A 32 -22.13 -4.60 6.60
N GLY A 33 -22.75 -3.40 6.69
CA GLY A 33 -23.78 -3.06 7.66
C GLY A 33 -25.15 -3.06 7.00
N LYS A 34 -26.24 -3.33 7.73
CA LYS A 34 -27.62 -3.38 7.17
C LYS A 34 -28.13 -2.05 6.62
N THR A 35 -27.43 -0.99 6.80
CA THR A 35 -27.83 0.33 6.36
C THR A 35 -26.68 0.99 5.62
N ARG A 36 -26.96 1.94 4.73
CA ARG A 36 -26.01 2.63 3.88
C ARG A 36 -24.85 3.16 4.72
N SER A 37 -23.72 2.46 4.71
CA SER A 37 -22.55 2.77 5.50
C SER A 37 -21.39 3.14 4.56
N GLY A 38 -20.62 4.17 4.93
CA GLY A 38 -19.41 4.55 4.20
C GLY A 38 -18.27 3.60 4.51
N ASN A 39 -18.33 2.36 4.03
CA ASN A 39 -17.24 1.41 4.20
C ASN A 39 -16.08 1.76 3.28
N THR A 40 -14.86 1.72 3.79
CA THR A 40 -13.64 2.02 3.04
C THR A 40 -12.76 0.78 3.02
N PRO A 41 -12.59 0.13 1.85
CA PRO A 41 -11.59 -0.90 1.68
C PRO A 41 -10.20 -0.25 1.74
N ILE A 42 -9.26 -0.82 2.51
CA ILE A 42 -7.94 -0.24 2.68
C ILE A 42 -6.88 -1.13 2.05
N SER A 43 -6.69 -2.34 2.58
CA SER A 43 -5.69 -3.26 2.05
C SER A 43 -5.94 -4.70 2.48
N VAL A 44 -5.35 -5.63 1.73
CA VAL A 44 -5.17 -7.02 2.14
C VAL A 44 -3.68 -7.29 2.23
N ILE A 45 -3.24 -7.85 3.35
CA ILE A 45 -1.84 -8.25 3.55
C ILE A 45 -1.74 -9.74 3.87
N LYS A 46 -0.58 -10.33 3.65
CA LYS A 46 -0.24 -11.69 4.10
C LYS A 46 0.61 -11.59 5.36
N THR A 47 0.22 -12.28 6.41
CA THR A 47 1.00 -12.44 7.63
C THR A 47 2.03 -13.56 7.47
N THR A 48 3.09 -13.55 8.29
CA THR A 48 4.21 -14.49 8.18
C THR A 48 3.83 -15.94 8.51
N ASP A 49 2.70 -16.16 9.19
CA ASP A 49 2.12 -17.49 9.40
C ASP A 49 1.25 -17.97 8.21
N GLY A 50 1.28 -17.23 7.10
CA GLY A 50 0.63 -17.59 5.85
C GLY A 50 -0.83 -17.17 5.71
N ASN A 51 -1.45 -16.61 6.75
CA ASN A 51 -2.83 -16.15 6.71
C ASN A 51 -2.95 -14.76 6.04
N TYR A 52 -4.15 -14.37 5.64
CA TYR A 52 -4.43 -13.03 5.13
C TYR A 52 -5.05 -12.16 6.23
N VAL A 53 -4.81 -10.86 6.15
CA VAL A 53 -5.52 -9.88 6.98
C VAL A 53 -6.15 -8.84 6.06
N ALA A 54 -7.47 -8.75 6.13
CA ALA A 54 -8.25 -7.71 5.48
C ALA A 54 -8.36 -6.51 6.43
N PHE A 55 -7.92 -5.35 5.96
CA PHE A 55 -8.04 -4.09 6.68
C PHE A 55 -9.12 -3.23 6.06
N ASN A 56 -10.12 -2.90 6.85
CA ASN A 56 -11.27 -2.10 6.46
C ASN A 56 -11.51 -0.99 7.46
N ALA A 57 -12.15 0.08 7.01
CA ALA A 57 -12.70 1.09 7.88
C ALA A 57 -14.21 1.20 7.66
N PHE A 58 -14.96 1.26 8.75
CA PHE A 58 -16.41 1.36 8.73
C PHE A 58 -16.88 2.72 9.19
N GLY A 59 -17.69 3.37 8.37
CA GLY A 59 -18.27 4.65 8.69
C GLY A 59 -19.76 4.70 8.43
N SER A 60 -20.49 5.42 9.25
CA SER A 60 -21.89 5.74 8.99
C SER A 60 -22.23 7.14 9.50
N ASN A 61 -22.72 7.98 8.60
CA ASN A 61 -23.18 9.32 8.95
C ASN A 61 -24.55 9.34 9.64
N THR A 62 -25.29 8.22 9.62
CA THR A 62 -26.71 8.24 9.97
C THR A 62 -27.13 7.18 10.99
N LEU A 63 -26.27 6.23 11.36
CA LEU A 63 -26.72 5.01 11.98
C LEU A 63 -25.83 4.56 13.14
N THR A 64 -26.14 5.09 14.32
CA THR A 64 -25.75 4.44 15.58
C THR A 64 -26.46 3.08 15.69
N GLY A 65 -25.73 2.03 16.08
CA GLY A 65 -26.29 0.71 16.31
C GLY A 65 -26.40 -0.18 15.09
N THR A 66 -25.78 0.20 13.95
CA THR A 66 -25.72 -0.70 12.78
C THR A 66 -24.75 -1.83 13.05
N LYS A 67 -25.26 -3.06 13.03
CA LYS A 67 -24.48 -4.28 13.18
C LYS A 67 -23.70 -4.58 11.91
N LEU A 68 -22.51 -5.14 12.08
CA LEU A 68 -21.67 -5.63 10.98
C LEU A 68 -21.99 -7.09 10.67
N TYR A 69 -21.94 -7.42 9.40
CA TYR A 69 -22.19 -8.76 8.86
C TYR A 69 -21.03 -9.22 8.00
N PHE A 70 -20.76 -10.51 8.06
CA PHE A 70 -19.87 -11.23 7.17
C PHE A 70 -20.67 -12.35 6.50
N ASP A 71 -20.81 -12.30 5.18
CA ASP A 71 -21.59 -13.25 4.37
C ASP A 71 -23.02 -13.49 4.88
N GLY A 72 -23.67 -12.47 5.41
CA GLY A 72 -25.03 -12.57 5.92
C GLY A 72 -25.14 -12.86 7.41
N GLU A 73 -24.08 -13.33 8.05
CA GLU A 73 -24.06 -13.62 9.48
C GLU A 73 -23.52 -12.42 10.28
N PRO A 74 -24.13 -12.09 11.44
CA PRO A 74 -23.63 -11.02 12.29
C PRO A 74 -22.22 -11.31 12.78
N LEU A 75 -21.31 -10.33 12.62
CA LEU A 75 -20.01 -10.38 13.28
C LEU A 75 -20.20 -10.28 14.80
N LYS A 76 -19.51 -11.12 15.54
CA LYS A 76 -19.58 -11.18 17.01
C LYS A 76 -18.19 -10.98 17.61
N ASP A 77 -18.17 -10.34 18.78
CA ASP A 77 -16.99 -10.26 19.63
C ASP A 77 -16.75 -11.57 20.42
N ALA A 78 -15.72 -11.57 21.27
CA ALA A 78 -15.34 -12.71 22.09
C ALA A 78 -16.44 -13.18 23.07
N GLU A 79 -17.32 -12.27 23.50
CA GLU A 79 -18.45 -12.56 24.39
C GLU A 79 -19.70 -13.00 23.62
N GLY A 80 -19.64 -13.08 22.29
CA GLY A 80 -20.76 -13.42 21.42
C GLY A 80 -21.73 -12.27 21.16
N LYS A 81 -21.40 -11.04 21.56
CA LYS A 81 -22.17 -9.83 21.28
C LYS A 81 -21.92 -9.40 19.84
N GLU A 82 -22.96 -8.98 19.16
CA GLU A 82 -22.87 -8.48 17.79
C GLU A 82 -22.11 -7.15 17.75
N ILE A 83 -21.10 -7.07 16.85
CA ILE A 83 -20.25 -5.90 16.68
C ILE A 83 -21.02 -4.79 15.96
N GLU A 84 -21.04 -3.61 16.57
CA GLU A 84 -21.64 -2.42 15.97
C GLU A 84 -20.65 -1.69 15.08
N GLY A 85 -21.05 -1.39 13.85
CA GLY A 85 -20.21 -0.78 12.83
C GLY A 85 -19.94 0.71 13.01
N CYS A 86 -20.59 1.38 13.96
CA CYS A 86 -20.34 2.77 14.29
C CYS A 86 -20.89 3.07 15.69
N PRO A 87 -20.18 2.65 16.75
CA PRO A 87 -20.62 2.90 18.13
C PRO A 87 -20.53 4.38 18.52
N TYR A 88 -19.81 5.18 17.71
CA TYR A 88 -19.54 6.57 18.04
C TYR A 88 -20.21 7.54 17.06
N LYS A 89 -21.07 8.40 17.59
CA LYS A 89 -21.83 9.41 16.86
C LYS A 89 -21.06 10.73 16.84
N GLY A 90 -20.37 11.03 15.75
CA GLY A 90 -19.81 12.37 15.54
C GLY A 90 -20.91 13.39 15.26
N THR A 91 -20.70 14.63 15.72
CA THR A 91 -21.67 15.74 15.59
C THR A 91 -21.75 16.33 14.19
N ASN A 92 -20.85 15.94 13.26
CA ASN A 92 -20.83 16.44 11.88
C ASN A 92 -21.30 15.39 10.88
N ALA A 93 -22.49 15.59 10.35
CA ALA A 93 -23.16 14.72 9.38
C ALA A 93 -22.43 14.51 8.02
N ASN A 94 -21.35 15.25 7.77
CA ASN A 94 -20.68 15.27 6.45
C ASN A 94 -19.30 14.60 6.42
N THR A 95 -18.79 14.12 7.52
CA THR A 95 -17.50 13.41 7.56
C THR A 95 -17.77 11.98 7.99
N GLY A 96 -17.53 11.04 7.08
CA GLY A 96 -17.64 9.60 7.39
C GLY A 96 -16.76 9.26 8.60
N ASN A 97 -17.36 8.66 9.62
CA ASN A 97 -16.64 8.21 10.81
C ASN A 97 -16.17 6.79 10.53
N ASP A 98 -14.88 6.62 10.27
CA ASP A 98 -14.30 5.34 9.93
C ASP A 98 -13.79 4.63 11.19
N ASN A 99 -14.45 3.56 11.61
CA ASN A 99 -13.97 2.67 12.67
C ASN A 99 -13.04 1.60 12.09
N LEU A 100 -12.03 1.20 12.85
CA LEU A 100 -11.12 0.13 12.48
C LEU A 100 -11.83 -1.23 12.43
N LEU A 101 -11.57 -2.02 11.39
CA LEU A 101 -11.88 -3.44 11.34
C LEU A 101 -10.72 -4.20 10.68
N LEU A 102 -10.09 -5.08 11.44
CA LEU A 102 -9.08 -6.03 10.98
C LEU A 102 -9.65 -7.44 11.10
N GLN A 103 -9.55 -8.21 10.02
CA GLN A 103 -10.01 -9.60 10.00
C GLN A 103 -8.91 -10.50 9.47
N LYS A 104 -8.39 -11.39 10.31
CA LYS A 104 -7.49 -12.45 9.87
C LYS A 104 -8.30 -13.58 9.28
N MET A 105 -7.87 -14.08 8.13
CA MET A 105 -8.62 -15.01 7.30
C MET A 105 -7.73 -16.16 6.84
N ASN A 106 -8.31 -17.32 6.75
CA ASN A 106 -7.67 -18.47 6.12
C ASN A 106 -7.51 -18.22 4.61
N PRO A 107 -6.32 -18.37 4.02
CA PRO A 107 -6.09 -18.04 2.61
C PRO A 107 -6.81 -18.95 1.62
N GLU A 108 -7.11 -20.22 2.01
CA GLU A 108 -7.76 -21.18 1.13
C GLU A 108 -9.29 -21.02 1.09
N THR A 109 -9.87 -20.65 2.20
CA THR A 109 -11.34 -20.59 2.34
C THR A 109 -11.89 -19.17 2.49
N GLY A 110 -11.03 -18.18 2.77
CA GLY A 110 -11.44 -16.83 3.13
C GLY A 110 -12.16 -16.69 4.47
N LYS A 111 -12.35 -17.79 5.22
CA LYS A 111 -13.06 -17.76 6.51
C LYS A 111 -12.28 -16.97 7.55
N VAL A 112 -12.99 -16.13 8.31
CA VAL A 112 -12.43 -15.33 9.39
C VAL A 112 -11.92 -16.23 10.51
N ILE A 113 -10.68 -15.99 10.95
CA ILE A 113 -10.02 -16.63 12.09
C ILE A 113 -10.26 -15.80 13.35
N TRP A 114 -10.02 -14.48 13.24
CA TRP A 114 -10.28 -13.53 14.31
C TRP A 114 -10.63 -12.13 13.75
N THR A 115 -11.24 -11.33 14.60
CA THR A 115 -11.61 -9.94 14.31
C THR A 115 -11.09 -9.02 15.41
N VAL A 116 -10.46 -7.91 15.02
CA VAL A 116 -10.09 -6.77 15.88
C VAL A 116 -10.78 -5.54 15.34
N TYR A 117 -11.38 -4.76 16.23
CA TYR A 117 -12.13 -3.56 15.82
C TYR A 117 -11.94 -2.41 16.81
N SER A 118 -12.35 -1.20 16.43
CA SER A 118 -12.44 -0.08 17.37
C SER A 118 -13.89 0.18 17.74
N ASP A 119 -14.17 0.35 19.06
CA ASP A 119 -15.47 0.75 19.58
C ASP A 119 -15.48 2.23 20.01
N LYS A 120 -14.34 2.92 19.90
CA LYS A 120 -14.18 4.35 20.12
C LYS A 120 -13.05 4.92 19.29
N GLY A 121 -13.16 6.18 18.87
CA GLY A 121 -12.20 6.84 18.01
C GLY A 121 -12.57 6.76 16.54
N TYR A 122 -11.90 7.54 15.75
CA TYR A 122 -12.23 7.79 14.36
C TYR A 122 -10.97 7.83 13.51
N LEU A 123 -10.85 6.87 12.58
CA LEU A 123 -9.77 6.86 11.62
C LEU A 123 -10.00 7.97 10.58
N TYR A 124 -9.01 8.82 10.41
CA TYR A 124 -9.07 9.92 9.47
C TYR A 124 -8.54 9.49 8.09
N ASN A 125 -7.63 10.25 7.49
CA ASN A 125 -7.25 10.05 6.09
C ASN A 125 -6.33 8.84 5.87
N ASN A 126 -5.28 8.73 6.68
CA ASN A 126 -4.19 7.78 6.41
C ASN A 126 -4.24 6.64 7.41
N LYS A 127 -4.04 5.44 6.90
CA LYS A 127 -4.05 4.21 7.70
C LYS A 127 -3.36 3.10 6.94
N SER A 128 -2.53 2.34 7.65
CA SER A 128 -1.74 1.25 7.08
C SER A 128 -1.58 0.11 8.06
N VAL A 129 -1.38 -1.09 7.55
CA VAL A 129 -1.01 -2.28 8.32
C VAL A 129 0.19 -2.95 7.67
N TYR A 130 1.04 -3.55 8.50
CA TYR A 130 2.20 -4.29 8.02
C TYR A 130 2.42 -5.55 8.86
N PRO A 131 2.75 -6.70 8.26
CA PRO A 131 2.96 -7.94 8.99
C PRO A 131 4.24 -7.89 9.83
N THR A 132 4.24 -8.62 10.94
CA THR A 132 5.41 -8.79 11.80
C THR A 132 5.90 -10.24 11.79
N ALA A 133 7.18 -10.43 12.15
CA ALA A 133 7.85 -11.73 12.12
C ALA A 133 7.16 -12.82 12.96
N ASP A 134 6.46 -12.43 14.00
CA ASP A 134 5.75 -13.31 14.94
C ASP A 134 4.34 -13.74 14.48
N GLY A 135 3.97 -13.46 13.22
CA GLY A 135 2.65 -13.79 12.67
C GLY A 135 1.56 -12.77 13.00
N GLY A 136 1.90 -11.72 13.73
CA GLY A 136 1.04 -10.58 14.01
C GLY A 136 1.17 -9.48 12.96
N LEU A 137 0.77 -8.28 13.35
CA LEU A 137 0.89 -7.08 12.53
C LEU A 137 1.07 -5.81 13.37
N VAL A 138 1.55 -4.76 12.73
CA VAL A 138 1.51 -3.38 13.23
C VAL A 138 0.44 -2.63 12.44
N PHE A 139 -0.34 -1.84 13.14
CA PHE A 139 -1.28 -0.86 12.60
C PHE A 139 -0.75 0.54 12.86
N VAL A 140 -0.89 1.42 11.88
CA VAL A 140 -0.68 2.87 12.01
C VAL A 140 -1.87 3.60 11.40
N GLY A 141 -2.35 4.64 12.06
CA GLY A 141 -3.43 5.44 11.51
C GLY A 141 -3.50 6.84 12.11
N ASP A 142 -3.96 7.77 11.28
CA ASP A 142 -4.38 9.09 11.74
C ASP A 142 -5.74 8.93 12.42
N VAL A 143 -5.83 9.33 13.67
CA VAL A 143 -7.06 9.26 14.47
C VAL A 143 -7.49 10.67 14.87
N ARG A 144 -8.76 10.94 14.71
CA ARG A 144 -9.35 12.25 14.99
C ARG A 144 -10.42 12.15 16.08
N ASN A 145 -10.38 13.07 17.04
CA ASN A 145 -11.49 13.24 17.97
C ASN A 145 -12.46 14.31 17.46
N LEU A 146 -13.73 13.96 17.31
CA LEU A 146 -14.75 14.86 16.76
C LEU A 146 -15.76 15.38 17.79
N ALA A 147 -15.89 14.74 18.94
CA ALA A 147 -17.14 14.86 19.65
C ALA A 147 -17.08 15.72 20.90
N ASP A 148 -16.07 15.57 21.71
CA ASP A 148 -16.06 16.18 23.03
C ASP A 148 -14.67 16.76 23.34
N LYS A 149 -14.68 18.05 23.72
CA LYS A 149 -13.46 18.77 24.13
C LYS A 149 -12.84 18.22 25.40
N THR A 150 -13.61 17.47 26.17
CA THR A 150 -13.19 16.84 27.43
C THR A 150 -12.81 15.39 27.29
N GLU A 151 -13.03 14.80 26.11
CA GLU A 151 -12.72 13.40 25.84
C GLU A 151 -11.21 13.20 25.70
N THR A 152 -10.66 12.38 26.55
CA THR A 152 -9.22 12.05 26.58
C THR A 152 -8.89 10.73 25.87
N THR A 153 -9.86 9.85 25.62
CA THR A 153 -9.66 8.63 24.88
C THR A 153 -9.76 8.88 23.38
N LEU A 154 -8.63 8.88 22.70
CA LEU A 154 -8.54 9.09 21.25
C LEU A 154 -9.01 7.89 20.45
N LEU A 155 -8.55 6.69 20.83
CA LEU A 155 -8.89 5.42 20.19
C LEU A 155 -9.01 4.33 21.24
N ARG A 156 -10.03 3.48 21.11
CA ARG A 156 -10.13 2.23 21.89
C ARG A 156 -10.32 1.06 20.95
N MET A 157 -9.35 0.15 20.99
CA MET A 157 -9.35 -1.08 20.21
C MET A 157 -9.84 -2.23 21.07
N VAL A 158 -10.62 -3.13 20.48
CA VAL A 158 -11.10 -4.37 21.08
C VAL A 158 -10.41 -5.53 20.37
N GLY A 159 -9.61 -6.28 21.12
CA GLY A 159 -8.92 -7.46 20.62
C GLY A 159 -9.85 -8.64 20.39
N ALA A 160 -9.37 -9.67 19.72
CA ALA A 160 -10.10 -10.92 19.52
C ALA A 160 -10.38 -11.66 20.85
N ASP A 161 -9.65 -11.34 21.90
CA ASP A 161 -9.84 -11.82 23.28
C ASP A 161 -10.86 -10.99 24.07
N GLY A 162 -11.52 -10.00 23.46
CA GLY A 162 -12.46 -9.09 24.10
C GLY A 162 -11.81 -7.99 24.95
N GLN A 163 -10.47 -8.02 25.13
CA GLN A 163 -9.78 -7.00 25.92
C GLN A 163 -9.75 -5.67 25.18
N LYS A 164 -9.91 -4.58 25.95
CA LYS A 164 -9.93 -3.21 25.46
C LYS A 164 -8.59 -2.53 25.72
N THR A 165 -8.00 -1.96 24.69
CA THR A 165 -6.76 -1.17 24.78
C THR A 165 -7.06 0.25 24.34
N GLU A 166 -6.76 1.22 25.23
CA GLU A 166 -7.03 2.63 24.99
C GLU A 166 -5.76 3.40 24.68
N VAL A 167 -5.87 4.33 23.72
CA VAL A 167 -4.88 5.37 23.45
C VAL A 167 -5.46 6.68 23.91
N ASN A 168 -4.83 7.29 24.90
CA ASN A 168 -5.24 8.57 25.45
C ASN A 168 -4.37 9.71 24.93
N TYR A 169 -4.91 10.92 24.90
CA TYR A 169 -4.23 12.12 24.46
C TYR A 169 -4.68 13.33 25.29
N THR A 170 -3.96 14.42 25.18
CA THR A 170 -4.36 15.70 25.79
C THR A 170 -5.06 16.56 24.73
N PRO A 171 -6.37 16.84 24.85
CA PRO A 171 -7.06 17.66 23.89
C PRO A 171 -6.48 19.07 23.82
N ALA A 172 -6.33 19.62 22.61
CA ALA A 172 -6.01 21.02 22.44
C ALA A 172 -7.17 21.88 22.98
N GLY A 173 -6.92 22.66 24.04
CA GLY A 173 -7.92 23.35 24.84
C GLY A 173 -8.82 24.41 24.15
N ASN A 174 -8.72 24.55 22.81
CA ASN A 174 -9.47 25.51 22.01
C ASN A 174 -10.71 24.93 21.32
N GLY A 175 -11.06 23.69 21.62
CA GLY A 175 -12.24 23.02 21.06
C GLY A 175 -12.17 22.65 19.61
N ARG A 176 -10.98 22.57 19.05
CA ARG A 176 -10.75 22.03 17.71
C ARG A 176 -10.42 20.54 17.78
N THR A 177 -10.73 19.88 16.70
CA THR A 177 -10.37 18.47 16.50
C THR A 177 -8.88 18.38 16.17
N SER A 178 -8.12 17.61 16.93
CA SER A 178 -6.75 17.25 16.58
C SER A 178 -6.73 15.96 15.77
N VAL A 179 -5.74 15.82 14.90
CA VAL A 179 -5.40 14.57 14.22
C VAL A 179 -4.08 14.10 14.81
N GLU A 180 -4.11 12.93 15.41
CA GLU A 180 -2.96 12.33 16.08
C GLU A 180 -2.62 11.00 15.44
N GLY A 181 -1.35 10.67 15.38
CA GLY A 181 -0.90 9.37 14.89
C GLY A 181 -0.93 8.31 15.97
N VAL A 182 -1.66 7.26 15.72
CA VAL A 182 -1.72 6.09 16.60
C VAL A 182 -0.98 4.92 15.96
N ILE A 183 -0.21 4.21 16.77
CA ILE A 183 0.40 2.94 16.43
C ILE A 183 -0.07 1.86 17.39
N ALA A 184 -0.34 0.66 16.86
CA ALA A 184 -0.67 -0.50 17.68
C ALA A 184 -0.02 -1.76 17.13
N LYS A 185 0.35 -2.69 18.02
CA LYS A 185 0.74 -4.04 17.67
C LYS A 185 -0.37 -5.01 18.03
N ILE A 186 -0.75 -5.83 17.06
CA ILE A 186 -1.69 -6.93 17.21
C ILE A 186 -0.89 -8.23 17.02
N ASP A 187 -1.01 -9.16 17.96
CA ASP A 187 -0.31 -10.45 17.87
C ASP A 187 -1.00 -11.41 16.88
N LYS A 188 -0.40 -12.58 16.68
CA LYS A 188 -0.91 -13.60 15.73
C LYS A 188 -2.32 -14.09 16.06
N ASP A 189 -2.73 -14.01 17.33
CA ASP A 189 -4.02 -14.48 17.84
C ASP A 189 -5.08 -13.36 17.91
N GLY A 190 -4.72 -12.15 17.43
CA GLY A 190 -5.63 -11.00 17.39
C GLY A 190 -5.71 -10.20 18.69
N LYS A 191 -4.84 -10.46 19.66
CA LYS A 191 -4.76 -9.66 20.87
C LYS A 191 -4.03 -8.34 20.57
N VAL A 192 -4.54 -7.21 21.06
CA VAL A 192 -3.86 -5.93 21.01
C VAL A 192 -2.77 -5.93 22.07
N ALA A 193 -1.53 -6.22 21.67
CA ALA A 193 -0.40 -6.32 22.59
C ALA A 193 -0.07 -4.97 23.23
N TRP A 194 -0.14 -3.90 22.46
CA TRP A 194 -0.04 -2.52 22.91
C TRP A 194 -0.58 -1.56 21.85
N ALA A 195 -1.01 -0.36 22.29
CA ALA A 195 -1.37 0.76 21.42
C ALA A 195 -0.97 2.07 22.10
N LYS A 196 -0.49 3.06 21.31
CA LYS A 196 -0.07 4.36 21.82
C LYS A 196 -0.02 5.43 20.73
N LEU A 197 0.18 6.69 21.13
CA LEU A 197 0.57 7.76 20.21
C LEU A 197 1.99 7.48 19.67
N ILE A 198 2.22 7.80 18.41
CA ILE A 198 3.56 7.72 17.81
C ILE A 198 4.41 8.87 18.32
N ALA A 199 3.86 10.08 18.32
CA ALA A 199 4.46 11.29 18.84
C ALA A 199 3.38 12.23 19.37
N THR A 200 3.76 13.20 20.18
CA THR A 200 2.91 14.33 20.55
C THR A 200 3.24 15.54 19.69
N THR A 201 2.21 16.32 19.34
CA THR A 201 2.38 17.51 18.51
C THR A 201 2.20 18.78 19.32
N THR A 202 2.94 19.82 18.96
CA THR A 202 2.72 21.17 19.49
C THR A 202 1.88 21.94 18.48
N HIS A 203 0.61 22.14 18.80
CA HIS A 203 -0.31 22.82 17.90
C HIS A 203 0.14 24.25 17.62
N PRO A 204 0.38 24.64 16.35
CA PRO A 204 0.87 25.97 16.05
C PRO A 204 -0.21 27.03 16.31
N THR A 205 0.21 28.16 16.85
CA THR A 205 -0.64 29.33 17.02
C THR A 205 -0.29 30.36 15.96
N ILE A 206 -1.22 30.66 15.07
CA ILE A 206 -1.05 31.61 13.97
C ILE A 206 -2.12 32.70 14.12
N LYS A 207 -1.69 33.97 14.18
CA LYS A 207 -2.61 35.11 14.35
C LYS A 207 -3.59 34.91 15.54
N GLY A 208 -3.09 34.38 16.66
CA GLY A 208 -3.87 34.16 17.88
C GLY A 208 -4.83 32.95 17.80
N LYS A 209 -4.78 32.14 16.75
CA LYS A 209 -5.57 30.92 16.63
C LYS A 209 -4.66 29.70 16.66
N THR A 210 -4.92 28.77 17.55
CA THR A 210 -4.24 27.48 17.63
C THR A 210 -4.89 26.49 16.64
N TYR A 211 -4.08 25.82 15.84
CA TYR A 211 -4.52 24.89 14.82
C TYR A 211 -4.10 23.47 15.19
N GLY A 212 -5.04 22.53 15.25
CA GLY A 212 -4.82 21.15 15.63
C GLY A 212 -5.05 20.13 14.51
N GLU A 213 -5.55 20.57 13.36
CA GLU A 213 -6.01 19.62 12.34
C GLU A 213 -4.94 19.12 11.37
N TYR A 214 -3.71 19.68 11.39
CA TYR A 214 -2.75 19.49 10.29
C TYR A 214 -1.31 19.27 10.75
N ASP A 215 -1.12 18.80 11.98
CA ASP A 215 0.20 18.83 12.57
C ASP A 215 1.12 17.70 12.08
N ILE A 216 0.59 16.48 11.98
CA ILE A 216 1.34 15.33 11.49
C ILE A 216 0.42 14.32 10.78
N TYR A 217 0.92 13.74 9.69
CA TYR A 217 0.24 12.69 8.94
C TYR A 217 1.15 11.49 8.77
N TYR A 218 0.68 10.32 9.17
CA TYR A 218 1.38 9.05 9.05
C TYR A 218 0.81 8.26 7.86
N LYS A 219 1.52 8.23 6.75
CA LYS A 219 1.01 7.76 5.47
C LYS A 219 1.52 6.39 5.04
N GLY A 220 2.77 6.08 5.34
CA GLY A 220 3.40 4.80 5.02
C GLY A 220 3.90 4.09 6.26
N LEU A 221 3.94 2.76 6.19
CA LEU A 221 4.36 1.86 7.25
C LEU A 221 5.15 0.70 6.66
N ALA A 222 6.26 0.34 7.31
CA ALA A 222 7.01 -0.89 7.05
C ALA A 222 7.59 -1.43 8.37
N VAL A 223 7.93 -2.73 8.37
CA VAL A 223 8.61 -3.39 9.50
C VAL A 223 9.75 -4.22 8.94
N ASP A 224 10.95 -4.08 9.52
CA ASP A 224 12.11 -4.88 9.11
C ASP A 224 12.13 -6.27 9.76
N SER A 225 13.10 -7.10 9.37
CA SER A 225 13.28 -8.44 9.91
C SER A 225 13.64 -8.47 11.40
N LYS A 226 14.12 -7.36 11.96
CA LYS A 226 14.47 -7.21 13.38
C LYS A 226 13.27 -6.74 14.21
N GLY A 227 12.15 -6.43 13.55
CA GLY A 227 10.94 -5.92 14.17
C GLY A 227 10.94 -4.39 14.37
N ASN A 228 11.93 -3.66 13.86
CA ASN A 228 11.87 -2.20 13.86
C ASN A 228 10.78 -1.72 12.93
N ILE A 229 10.08 -0.69 13.35
CA ILE A 229 8.93 -0.13 12.66
C ILE A 229 9.34 1.18 12.02
N TYR A 230 8.99 1.36 10.76
CA TYR A 230 9.25 2.58 10.01
C TYR A 230 7.93 3.22 9.64
N VAL A 231 7.80 4.51 9.92
CA VAL A 231 6.64 5.31 9.53
C VAL A 231 7.10 6.52 8.73
N CYS A 232 6.37 6.88 7.70
CA CYS A 232 6.64 8.06 6.90
C CYS A 232 5.40 8.94 6.72
N GLY A 233 5.61 10.18 6.36
CA GLY A 233 4.53 11.13 6.15
C GLY A 233 5.02 12.56 6.00
N ASN A 234 4.28 13.49 6.59
CA ASN A 234 4.69 14.88 6.72
C ASN A 234 4.21 15.48 8.04
N TYR A 235 4.92 16.48 8.53
CA TYR A 235 4.58 17.24 9.73
C TYR A 235 4.73 18.75 9.48
N MET A 236 4.02 19.58 10.26
CA MET A 236 3.88 21.02 10.00
C MET A 236 4.30 21.90 11.18
N SER A 237 4.60 21.30 12.32
CA SER A 237 4.96 22.00 13.54
C SER A 237 6.06 21.26 14.30
N ALA A 238 6.20 21.49 15.59
CA ALA A 238 7.07 20.67 16.42
C ALA A 238 6.42 19.33 16.74
N VAL A 239 7.14 18.23 16.53
CA VAL A 239 6.75 16.89 16.94
C VAL A 239 7.71 16.37 17.98
N THR A 240 7.18 15.75 19.04
CA THR A 240 7.95 15.24 20.16
C THR A 240 7.78 13.72 20.23
N PHE A 241 8.84 13.01 19.99
CA PHE A 241 8.93 11.56 20.15
C PHE A 241 9.49 11.19 21.50
N VAL A 242 9.09 10.03 22.00
CA VAL A 242 9.63 9.47 23.25
C VAL A 242 10.57 8.33 22.90
N LYS A 243 11.76 8.33 23.50
CA LYS A 243 12.74 7.23 23.44
C LYS A 243 12.46 6.20 24.54
N ARG A 244 13.06 5.02 24.44
CA ARG A 244 12.87 3.93 25.40
C ARG A 244 13.30 4.29 26.83
N ASP A 245 14.29 5.14 27.00
CA ASP A 245 14.76 5.64 28.28
C ASP A 245 13.87 6.74 28.89
N GLY A 246 12.78 7.10 28.20
CA GLY A 246 11.87 8.15 28.59
C GLY A 246 12.31 9.56 28.17
N THR A 247 13.49 9.72 27.56
CA THR A 247 13.90 11.02 27.03
C THR A 247 13.04 11.41 25.82
N GLN A 248 12.91 12.72 25.59
CA GLN A 248 12.14 13.28 24.49
C GLN A 248 13.06 13.84 23.42
N GLU A 249 12.71 13.62 22.17
CA GLU A 249 13.36 14.22 21.01
C GLU A 249 12.36 15.06 20.24
N ILE A 250 12.70 16.34 20.04
CA ILE A 250 11.82 17.33 19.42
C ILE A 250 12.37 17.68 18.04
N HIS A 251 11.53 17.54 17.01
CA HIS A 251 11.82 17.95 15.65
C HIS A 251 10.92 19.14 15.28
N GLN A 252 11.55 20.25 14.92
CA GLN A 252 10.87 21.45 14.43
C GLN A 252 10.72 21.38 12.92
N ALA A 253 9.55 21.74 12.40
CA ALA A 253 9.35 21.90 10.98
C ALA A 253 10.27 23.00 10.44
N LYS A 254 10.95 22.74 9.33
CA LYS A 254 11.91 23.65 8.67
C LYS A 254 11.25 24.48 7.58
N ASN A 255 10.19 23.94 6.98
CA ASN A 255 9.46 24.64 5.93
C ASN A 255 8.65 25.81 6.52
N THR A 256 9.21 27.00 6.46
CA THR A 256 8.60 28.25 6.94
C THR A 256 7.78 28.98 5.89
N ALA A 257 7.92 28.63 4.62
CA ALA A 257 7.25 29.32 3.50
C ALA A 257 5.73 29.17 3.49
N ALA A 258 5.22 28.16 4.18
CA ALA A 258 3.79 27.90 4.27
C ALA A 258 3.03 28.79 5.26
N TRP A 259 3.68 29.61 6.02
CA TRP A 259 3.12 30.39 7.14
C TRP A 259 2.89 31.86 6.81
N ASP A 260 2.42 32.18 5.61
CA ASP A 260 2.03 33.56 5.25
C ASP A 260 0.81 34.11 5.99
N GLY A 261 0.26 33.29 6.91
CA GLY A 261 -0.91 33.58 7.72
C GLY A 261 -2.23 33.15 7.10
N THR A 262 -2.21 32.50 5.97
CA THR A 262 -3.29 31.64 5.46
C THR A 262 -2.93 30.21 5.74
N ILE A 263 -3.83 29.44 6.38
CA ILE A 263 -3.62 28.02 6.60
C ILE A 263 -3.68 27.35 5.24
N GLN A 264 -2.52 27.06 4.70
CA GLN A 264 -2.46 26.10 3.61
C GLN A 264 -2.40 24.71 4.25
N THR A 265 -3.47 23.96 4.11
CA THR A 265 -3.59 22.55 4.52
C THR A 265 -2.57 21.63 3.83
N SER A 266 -1.66 22.19 3.08
CA SER A 266 -0.71 21.55 2.20
C SER A 266 0.76 21.75 2.56
N ALA A 267 1.09 22.60 3.52
CA ALA A 267 2.47 22.75 3.95
C ALA A 267 2.88 21.61 4.88
N GLY A 268 4.10 21.13 4.73
CA GLY A 268 4.65 20.11 5.61
C GLY A 268 6.02 19.65 5.16
N ASP A 269 6.82 19.23 6.13
CA ASP A 269 8.13 18.62 5.92
C ASP A 269 7.97 17.10 5.85
N PRO A 270 8.57 16.42 4.87
CA PRO A 270 8.50 14.97 4.78
C PRO A 270 9.38 14.33 5.84
N PHE A 271 8.98 13.18 6.35
CA PHE A 271 9.79 12.47 7.34
C PHE A 271 9.75 10.96 7.17
N ILE A 272 10.78 10.31 7.72
CA ILE A 272 10.82 8.88 8.05
C ILE A 272 11.26 8.77 9.50
N ALA A 273 10.45 8.12 10.34
CA ALA A 273 10.82 7.77 11.70
C ALA A 273 11.02 6.26 11.82
N LYS A 274 12.15 5.85 12.39
CA LYS A 274 12.44 4.47 12.77
C LYS A 274 12.13 4.30 14.25
N LEU A 275 11.25 3.38 14.55
CA LEU A 275 10.86 3.02 15.91
C LEU A 275 11.33 1.60 16.20
N ASP A 276 11.58 1.30 17.46
CA ASP A 276 11.80 -0.08 17.88
C ASP A 276 10.50 -0.92 17.86
N LYS A 277 10.60 -2.21 18.13
CA LYS A 277 9.46 -3.15 18.12
C LYS A 277 8.34 -2.79 19.12
N ASP A 278 8.60 -1.91 20.08
CA ASP A 278 7.66 -1.45 21.09
C ASP A 278 7.21 0.01 20.80
N GLY A 279 7.60 0.55 19.62
CA GLY A 279 7.16 1.85 19.09
C GLY A 279 7.86 3.07 19.75
N TYR A 280 9.06 2.92 20.28
CA TYR A 280 9.89 4.03 20.75
C TYR A 280 10.86 4.51 19.68
N LEU A 281 11.11 5.82 19.60
CA LEU A 281 11.98 6.39 18.58
C LEU A 281 13.42 5.88 18.73
N LEU A 282 13.97 5.41 17.60
CA LEU A 282 15.38 5.11 17.42
C LEU A 282 16.09 6.17 16.58
N GLN A 283 15.48 6.58 15.47
CA GLN A 283 16.06 7.53 14.51
C GLN A 283 14.94 8.30 13.79
N PHE A 284 15.27 9.52 13.35
CA PHE A 284 14.38 10.38 12.60
C PHE A 284 15.14 11.02 11.42
N MET A 285 14.52 11.00 10.25
CA MET A 285 15.04 11.62 9.03
C MET A 285 14.02 12.58 8.48
N THR A 286 14.47 13.76 8.12
CA THR A 286 13.72 14.77 7.37
C THR A 286 14.71 15.48 6.44
N GLU A 287 14.28 16.46 5.67
CA GLU A 287 15.18 17.31 4.86
C GLU A 287 16.09 18.16 5.75
N ASP A 288 17.20 18.63 5.18
CA ASP A 288 18.15 19.53 5.85
C ASP A 288 17.68 20.99 5.81
N GLU A 289 17.17 21.40 4.65
CA GLU A 289 16.67 22.76 4.39
C GLU A 289 15.47 22.69 3.44
N SER A 290 14.46 23.57 3.66
CA SER A 290 13.29 23.65 2.80
C SER A 290 12.65 25.03 2.82
N ASN A 291 12.22 25.49 1.62
CA ASN A 291 11.31 26.61 1.46
C ASN A 291 10.23 26.32 0.40
N VAL A 292 9.96 25.04 0.16
CA VAL A 292 8.94 24.58 -0.79
C VAL A 292 7.54 24.77 -0.21
N LYS A 293 6.51 24.75 -1.07
CA LYS A 293 5.12 24.87 -0.62
C LYS A 293 4.62 23.63 0.12
N PHE A 294 5.10 22.46 -0.32
CA PHE A 294 4.64 21.18 0.22
C PHE A 294 5.62 20.06 -0.11
N ALA A 295 5.88 19.20 0.87
CA ALA A 295 6.59 17.95 0.67
C ALA A 295 6.00 16.86 1.58
N THR A 296 5.94 15.62 1.08
CA THR A 296 5.45 14.47 1.84
C THR A 296 5.99 13.18 1.27
N PHE A 297 6.19 12.18 2.13
CA PHE A 297 6.26 10.78 1.72
C PHE A 297 4.88 10.14 1.95
N ASP A 298 4.28 9.60 0.89
CA ASP A 298 2.89 9.10 0.91
C ASP A 298 2.82 7.57 1.05
N LYS A 299 3.83 6.85 0.56
CA LYS A 299 3.90 5.39 0.56
C LYS A 299 5.30 4.89 0.90
N MET A 300 5.37 3.70 1.47
CA MET A 300 6.62 3.07 1.89
C MET A 300 6.56 1.56 1.64
N VAL A 301 7.67 0.99 1.24
CA VAL A 301 7.92 -0.45 1.19
C VAL A 301 9.36 -0.72 1.64
N ILE A 302 9.59 -1.83 2.32
CA ILE A 302 10.93 -2.26 2.73
C ILE A 302 11.28 -3.58 2.05
N LYS A 303 12.51 -3.69 1.55
CA LYS A 303 13.04 -4.90 0.93
C LYS A 303 14.55 -5.00 1.16
N ASN A 304 15.01 -6.15 1.68
CA ASN A 304 16.43 -6.40 1.94
C ASN A 304 17.13 -5.27 2.72
N ASP A 305 16.51 -4.81 3.81
CA ASP A 305 16.97 -3.69 4.66
C ASP A 305 17.15 -2.35 3.90
N VAL A 306 16.47 -2.20 2.78
CA VAL A 306 16.32 -0.93 2.06
C VAL A 306 14.87 -0.49 2.10
N ILE A 307 14.66 0.75 2.51
CA ILE A 307 13.36 1.42 2.53
C ILE A 307 13.22 2.20 1.23
N TYR A 308 12.11 2.00 0.55
CA TYR A 308 11.71 2.80 -0.60
C TYR A 308 10.49 3.61 -0.22
N VAL A 309 10.49 4.88 -0.57
CA VAL A 309 9.35 5.79 -0.35
C VAL A 309 8.99 6.48 -1.63
N SER A 310 7.71 6.78 -1.78
CA SER A 310 7.22 7.68 -2.82
C SER A 310 6.30 8.73 -2.20
N GLY A 311 6.24 9.90 -2.83
CA GLY A 311 5.49 11.01 -2.29
C GLY A 311 5.31 12.13 -3.30
N ARG A 312 5.08 13.33 -2.78
CA ARG A 312 4.79 14.50 -3.61
C ARG A 312 5.57 15.70 -3.13
N LEU A 313 5.91 16.55 -4.09
CA LEU A 313 6.67 17.77 -3.87
C LEU A 313 6.11 18.91 -4.73
N GLN A 314 5.90 20.09 -4.14
CA GLN A 314 5.43 21.28 -4.83
C GLN A 314 6.20 22.52 -4.38
N GLY A 315 6.64 23.32 -5.33
CA GLY A 315 7.31 24.61 -5.10
C GLY A 315 6.66 25.73 -5.89
N ASP A 316 7.50 26.61 -6.44
CA ASP A 316 7.10 27.70 -7.35
C ASP A 316 8.08 27.84 -8.52
N GLY A 317 9.05 26.92 -8.64
CA GLY A 317 10.13 26.98 -9.62
C GLY A 317 11.40 27.67 -9.12
N THR A 318 11.35 28.34 -7.96
CA THR A 318 12.51 28.95 -7.30
C THR A 318 12.84 28.34 -5.95
N ALA A 319 11.81 27.82 -5.28
CA ALA A 319 11.93 27.13 -3.98
C ALA A 319 12.73 25.83 -4.13
N THR A 320 13.47 25.49 -3.09
CA THR A 320 14.31 24.28 -3.02
C THR A 320 14.05 23.48 -1.76
N ILE A 321 14.34 22.19 -1.84
CA ILE A 321 14.41 21.28 -0.69
C ILE A 321 15.70 20.47 -0.80
N LYS A 322 16.41 20.32 0.32
CA LYS A 322 17.72 19.68 0.37
C LYS A 322 17.73 18.46 1.27
N PHE A 323 18.31 17.39 0.79
CA PHE A 323 18.57 16.15 1.52
C PHE A 323 20.03 15.75 1.30
N GLY A 324 20.88 15.87 2.31
CA GLY A 324 22.32 15.64 2.18
C GLY A 324 22.91 16.53 1.07
N ASP A 325 23.56 15.90 0.10
CA ASP A 325 24.14 16.59 -1.05
C ASP A 325 23.15 16.83 -2.21
N THR A 326 21.91 16.34 -2.11
CA THR A 326 20.91 16.46 -3.17
C THR A 326 19.97 17.63 -2.91
N THR A 327 19.91 18.57 -3.86
CA THR A 327 18.93 19.66 -3.87
C THR A 327 17.93 19.47 -5.00
N LEU A 328 16.64 19.52 -4.67
CA LEU A 328 15.53 19.44 -5.62
C LEU A 328 14.87 20.82 -5.72
N GLN A 329 14.49 21.22 -6.95
CA GLN A 329 13.81 22.48 -7.24
C GLN A 329 12.47 22.19 -7.92
N PRO A 330 11.38 22.03 -7.15
CA PRO A 330 10.06 21.72 -7.70
C PRO A 330 9.41 22.96 -8.31
N ASN A 331 8.66 22.73 -9.39
CA ASN A 331 7.76 23.73 -9.94
C ASN A 331 6.46 23.85 -9.13
N ASP A 332 5.48 24.63 -9.60
CA ASP A 332 4.20 24.86 -8.97
C ASP A 332 3.16 23.74 -9.17
N CYS A 333 3.54 22.63 -9.84
CA CYS A 333 2.75 21.42 -9.94
C CYS A 333 3.10 20.44 -8.80
N TRP A 334 2.27 19.43 -8.63
CA TRP A 334 2.53 18.32 -7.72
C TRP A 334 3.43 17.28 -8.41
N ASN A 335 4.73 17.42 -8.17
CA ASN A 335 5.75 16.52 -8.72
C ASN A 335 5.75 15.19 -7.96
N LEU A 336 6.17 14.12 -8.62
CA LEU A 336 6.34 12.80 -8.01
C LEU A 336 7.74 12.71 -7.37
N LEU A 337 7.77 12.59 -6.05
CA LEU A 337 9.00 12.40 -5.26
C LEU A 337 9.18 10.92 -4.95
N TYR A 338 10.40 10.40 -5.01
CA TYR A 338 10.72 9.05 -4.56
C TYR A 338 12.18 8.93 -4.11
N ALA A 339 12.41 8.03 -3.16
CA ALA A 339 13.73 7.83 -2.58
C ALA A 339 13.98 6.37 -2.17
N SER A 340 15.26 6.05 -2.04
CA SER A 340 15.77 4.83 -1.42
C SER A 340 16.63 5.21 -0.22
N VAL A 341 16.38 4.56 0.92
CA VAL A 341 16.95 4.87 2.22
C VAL A 341 17.42 3.58 2.88
N LYS A 342 18.59 3.59 3.50
CA LYS A 342 19.06 2.44 4.28
C LYS A 342 18.26 2.30 5.57
N ALA A 343 17.75 1.10 5.84
CA ALA A 343 17.00 0.83 7.08
C ALA A 343 17.88 0.90 8.35
N GLU A 344 19.19 0.76 8.21
CA GLU A 344 20.13 0.77 9.33
C GLU A 344 20.18 2.14 9.99
N ASP A 345 20.46 3.19 9.22
CA ASP A 345 20.81 4.53 9.71
C ASP A 345 19.98 5.66 9.09
N LEU A 346 18.99 5.34 8.29
CA LEU A 346 18.16 6.26 7.51
C LEU A 346 18.94 7.16 6.53
N SER A 347 20.18 6.78 6.16
CA SER A 347 20.92 7.50 5.13
C SER A 347 20.36 7.23 3.75
N LEU A 348 20.37 8.25 2.88
CA LEU A 348 19.89 8.15 1.51
C LEU A 348 20.84 7.32 0.63
N ASN A 349 20.28 6.40 -0.16
CA ASN A 349 20.96 5.87 -1.34
C ASN A 349 20.74 6.82 -2.53
N TYR A 350 19.51 7.28 -2.70
CA TYR A 350 19.13 8.32 -3.66
C TYR A 350 17.80 8.97 -3.27
N ILE A 351 17.59 10.19 -3.77
CA ILE A 351 16.29 10.87 -3.81
C ILE A 351 16.12 11.54 -5.16
N LYS A 352 14.98 11.37 -5.79
CA LYS A 352 14.69 11.86 -7.14
C LYS A 352 13.28 12.43 -7.25
N MET A 353 13.06 13.25 -8.25
CA MET A 353 11.79 13.87 -8.57
C MET A 353 11.52 13.74 -10.06
N LEU A 354 10.32 13.28 -10.41
CA LEU A 354 9.79 13.42 -11.76
C LEU A 354 8.94 14.67 -11.82
N VAL A 355 9.17 15.48 -12.84
CA VAL A 355 8.61 16.83 -12.96
C VAL A 355 7.24 16.78 -13.61
N ALA A 356 6.23 17.25 -12.89
CA ALA A 356 4.88 17.36 -13.41
C ALA A 356 4.68 18.65 -14.21
N GLY A 357 3.89 18.57 -15.30
CA GLY A 357 3.52 19.71 -16.14
C GLY A 357 2.03 20.04 -16.06
N LYS A 358 1.70 21.29 -16.39
CA LYS A 358 0.33 21.83 -16.38
C LYS A 358 -0.53 21.24 -17.50
N PHE A 359 -1.83 21.17 -17.29
CA PHE A 359 -2.80 20.97 -18.35
C PHE A 359 -3.74 22.19 -18.45
N GLY A 360 -3.79 22.82 -19.63
CA GLY A 360 -4.63 23.99 -19.86
C GLY A 360 -4.33 25.15 -18.90
N GLY A 361 -3.07 25.36 -18.52
CA GLY A 361 -2.62 26.43 -17.64
C GLY A 361 -2.92 26.23 -16.14
N LYS A 362 -3.54 25.13 -15.75
CA LYS A 362 -3.85 24.81 -14.36
C LYS A 362 -2.84 23.82 -13.78
N ASN A 363 -2.49 24.03 -12.52
CA ASN A 363 -1.67 23.11 -11.75
C ASN A 363 -2.51 21.90 -11.33
N TYR A 364 -2.11 20.72 -11.74
CA TYR A 364 -2.76 19.48 -11.38
C TYR A 364 -1.82 18.58 -10.58
N ALA A 365 -2.42 17.69 -9.81
CA ALA A 365 -1.70 16.85 -8.88
C ALA A 365 -1.42 15.46 -9.47
N VAL A 366 -0.19 15.01 -9.31
CA VAL A 366 0.10 13.58 -9.21
C VAL A 366 -0.45 13.09 -7.87
N GLN A 367 -1.26 12.03 -7.90
CA GLN A 367 -1.71 11.33 -6.71
C GLN A 367 -1.15 9.91 -6.75
N ASN A 368 -0.25 9.63 -5.81
CA ASN A 368 0.32 8.29 -5.67
C ASN A 368 -0.63 7.42 -4.83
N MET A 369 -1.18 6.38 -5.45
CA MET A 369 -2.13 5.47 -4.80
C MET A 369 -1.40 4.28 -4.17
N ASN A 370 -0.31 3.80 -4.79
CA ASN A 370 0.46 2.68 -4.29
C ASN A 370 1.94 2.75 -4.70
N LEU A 371 2.78 2.07 -3.92
CA LEU A 371 4.18 1.82 -4.19
C LEU A 371 4.44 0.33 -3.99
N GLN A 372 4.92 -0.34 -5.03
CA GLN A 372 5.24 -1.77 -4.99
C GLN A 372 6.71 -1.96 -5.34
N TYR A 373 7.38 -2.85 -4.59
CA TYR A 373 8.64 -3.43 -5.03
C TYR A 373 8.35 -4.75 -5.75
N TYR A 374 8.96 -4.96 -6.88
CA TYR A 374 8.76 -6.17 -7.68
C TYR A 374 10.04 -6.48 -8.47
N ASN A 375 10.70 -7.60 -8.14
CA ASN A 375 11.87 -8.11 -8.86
C ASN A 375 12.93 -7.05 -9.21
N GLY A 376 13.38 -6.26 -8.22
CA GLY A 376 14.40 -5.23 -8.41
C GLY A 376 13.89 -3.91 -9.00
N SER A 377 12.59 -3.77 -9.17
CA SER A 377 11.95 -2.54 -9.66
C SER A 377 10.96 -1.98 -8.65
N LEU A 378 10.73 -0.67 -8.71
CA LEU A 378 9.63 -0.01 -8.01
C LEU A 378 8.56 0.39 -9.01
N TYR A 379 7.32 0.06 -8.68
CA TYR A 379 6.15 0.56 -9.39
C TYR A 379 5.44 1.61 -8.55
N MET A 380 5.30 2.81 -9.09
CA MET A 380 4.48 3.87 -8.55
C MET A 380 3.23 4.00 -9.40
N THR A 381 2.08 3.71 -8.79
CA THR A 381 0.79 3.76 -9.46
C THR A 381 -0.08 4.86 -8.87
N GLY A 382 -0.96 5.43 -9.67
CA GLY A 382 -1.82 6.51 -9.17
C GLY A 382 -2.64 7.18 -10.25
N LEU A 383 -2.87 8.46 -10.02
CA LEU A 383 -3.62 9.36 -10.90
C LEU A 383 -2.76 10.51 -11.34
N ILE A 384 -2.94 10.96 -12.58
CA ILE A 384 -2.32 12.18 -13.08
C ILE A 384 -3.32 12.98 -13.93
N THR A 385 -3.18 14.30 -13.89
CA THR A 385 -3.69 15.24 -14.90
C THR A 385 -2.56 16.17 -15.26
N GLY A 386 -2.26 16.30 -16.55
CA GLY A 386 -1.12 17.05 -17.05
C GLY A 386 -0.06 16.13 -17.63
N SER A 387 1.19 16.40 -17.36
CA SER A 387 2.32 15.63 -17.90
C SER A 387 3.30 15.22 -16.80
N LEU A 388 4.19 14.29 -17.12
CA LEU A 388 5.29 13.86 -16.27
C LEU A 388 6.54 13.65 -17.13
N ALA A 389 7.65 14.23 -16.70
CA ALA A 389 8.95 14.17 -17.36
C ALA A 389 10.05 13.77 -16.38
N ASP A 390 11.19 13.32 -16.87
CA ASP A 390 12.33 12.95 -16.04
C ASP A 390 12.94 14.17 -15.33
N ASP A 391 12.94 15.33 -16.00
CA ASP A 391 13.37 16.62 -15.46
C ASP A 391 12.62 17.78 -16.14
N ALA A 392 12.96 19.02 -15.76
CA ALA A 392 12.29 20.23 -16.26
C ALA A 392 12.57 20.53 -17.74
N THR A 393 13.58 19.91 -18.33
CA THR A 393 14.03 20.13 -19.71
C THR A 393 13.70 18.99 -20.66
N SER A 394 13.34 17.84 -20.10
CA SER A 394 13.02 16.62 -20.85
C SER A 394 11.62 16.66 -21.44
N GLU A 395 11.44 16.05 -22.61
CA GLU A 395 10.11 15.80 -23.16
C GLU A 395 9.30 14.89 -22.23
N PRO A 396 8.02 15.18 -22.02
CA PRO A 396 7.18 14.36 -21.17
C PRO A 396 7.01 12.93 -21.72
N PHE A 397 7.24 11.92 -20.88
CA PHE A 397 6.93 10.53 -21.20
C PHE A 397 5.47 10.15 -20.87
N ILE A 398 4.78 10.96 -20.06
CA ILE A 398 3.34 10.92 -19.82
C ILE A 398 2.75 12.28 -20.17
N ALA A 399 1.65 12.29 -20.94
CA ALA A 399 0.86 13.49 -21.18
C ALA A 399 -0.63 13.12 -21.33
N THR A 400 -1.47 13.64 -20.43
CA THR A 400 -2.92 13.42 -20.48
C THR A 400 -3.54 14.22 -21.61
N LYS A 401 -4.56 13.66 -22.26
CA LYS A 401 -5.26 14.29 -23.38
C LYS A 401 -6.47 15.12 -22.94
N SER A 402 -6.86 15.02 -21.67
CA SER A 402 -8.05 15.68 -21.16
C SER A 402 -7.82 16.24 -19.76
N ARG A 403 -8.79 17.00 -19.24
CA ARG A 403 -8.83 17.45 -17.83
C ARG A 403 -9.24 16.33 -16.88
N MET A 404 -9.61 15.18 -17.41
CA MET A 404 -9.94 14.00 -16.59
C MET A 404 -8.64 13.42 -16.02
N ARG A 405 -8.73 12.90 -14.80
CA ARG A 405 -7.65 12.15 -14.20
C ARG A 405 -7.46 10.84 -14.95
N GLU A 406 -6.24 10.51 -15.25
CA GLU A 406 -5.87 9.27 -15.92
C GLU A 406 -4.98 8.43 -14.99
N ALA A 407 -5.05 7.12 -15.11
CA ALA A 407 -4.19 6.22 -14.36
C ALA A 407 -2.74 6.40 -14.78
N MET A 408 -1.86 6.53 -13.81
CA MET A 408 -0.41 6.69 -13.97
C MET A 408 0.29 5.42 -13.51
N ILE A 409 1.26 4.97 -14.30
CA ILE A 409 2.15 3.86 -13.98
C ILE A 409 3.57 4.31 -14.30
N VAL A 410 4.44 4.27 -13.30
CA VAL A 410 5.87 4.55 -13.45
C VAL A 410 6.66 3.39 -12.86
N LYS A 411 7.57 2.81 -13.66
CA LYS A 411 8.52 1.77 -13.23
C LYS A 411 9.93 2.39 -13.18
N VAL A 412 10.62 2.22 -12.07
CA VAL A 412 12.01 2.65 -11.90
C VAL A 412 12.86 1.48 -11.40
N ASP A 413 14.15 1.49 -11.71
CA ASP A 413 15.12 0.58 -11.13
C ASP A 413 15.25 0.88 -9.63
N ALA A 414 15.06 -0.13 -8.78
CA ALA A 414 15.12 0.04 -7.33
C ALA A 414 16.53 0.40 -6.83
N LYS A 415 17.58 0.03 -7.59
CA LYS A 415 18.98 0.23 -7.19
C LYS A 415 19.39 1.71 -7.23
N ASP A 416 19.01 2.41 -8.30
CA ASP A 416 19.48 3.78 -8.54
C ASP A 416 18.36 4.79 -8.85
N GLY A 417 17.11 4.33 -8.90
CA GLY A 417 15.94 5.15 -9.19
C GLY A 417 15.86 5.61 -10.66
N THR A 418 16.58 4.99 -11.58
CA THR A 418 16.46 5.32 -13.00
C THR A 418 15.10 4.88 -13.54
N ARG A 419 14.39 5.79 -14.22
CA ARG A 419 13.11 5.43 -14.84
C ARG A 419 13.33 4.43 -15.97
N LEU A 420 12.62 3.31 -15.89
CA LEU A 420 12.62 2.26 -16.89
C LEU A 420 11.45 2.42 -17.85
N VAL A 421 10.26 2.69 -17.30
CA VAL A 421 9.00 2.75 -18.05
C VAL A 421 8.09 3.80 -17.44
N GLY A 422 7.24 4.41 -18.26
CA GLY A 422 6.14 5.26 -17.83
C GLY A 422 4.97 5.17 -18.81
N GLY A 423 3.76 5.25 -18.31
CA GLY A 423 2.56 5.19 -19.12
C GLY A 423 1.29 5.67 -18.43
N ILE A 424 0.28 5.92 -19.25
CA ILE A 424 -1.09 6.23 -18.83
C ILE A 424 -2.07 5.32 -19.55
N ASP A 425 -3.21 5.09 -18.91
CA ASP A 425 -4.24 4.22 -19.50
C ASP A 425 -5.03 4.88 -20.64
N GLY A 426 -5.04 6.18 -20.70
CA GLY A 426 -5.65 6.91 -21.82
C GLY A 426 -7.17 6.92 -21.88
N GLN A 427 -7.94 6.10 -21.16
CA GLN A 427 -9.42 6.21 -21.08
C GLN A 427 -10.17 5.14 -20.27
N SER A 428 -9.61 3.98 -19.95
CA SER A 428 -10.38 2.86 -19.35
C SER A 428 -10.20 2.74 -17.84
N ILE A 429 -9.03 3.10 -17.33
CA ILE A 429 -8.75 3.14 -15.89
C ILE A 429 -8.45 4.59 -15.51
N THR A 430 -9.23 5.15 -14.61
CA THR A 430 -8.98 6.48 -14.04
C THR A 430 -8.10 6.45 -12.80
N SER A 431 -7.89 5.25 -12.21
CA SER A 431 -7.02 5.03 -11.05
C SER A 431 -6.31 3.69 -11.19
N ALA A 432 -4.98 3.68 -11.13
CA ALA A 432 -4.19 2.46 -11.00
C ALA A 432 -3.81 2.25 -9.53
N TYR A 433 -4.07 1.04 -9.01
CA TYR A 433 -3.76 0.67 -7.63
C TYR A 433 -2.60 -0.32 -7.52
N ALA A 434 -2.46 -1.24 -8.46
CA ALA A 434 -1.41 -2.23 -8.43
C ALA A 434 -1.01 -2.68 -9.84
N VAL A 435 0.22 -3.13 -9.96
CA VAL A 435 0.78 -3.78 -11.16
C VAL A 435 1.07 -5.23 -10.81
N ILE A 436 0.71 -6.13 -11.71
CA ILE A 436 1.00 -7.57 -11.63
C ILE A 436 1.92 -7.90 -12.79
N GLU A 437 3.18 -8.24 -12.53
CA GLU A 437 4.09 -8.73 -13.56
C GLU A 437 3.66 -10.11 -14.04
N THR A 438 3.90 -10.40 -15.32
CA THR A 438 3.61 -11.68 -15.93
C THR A 438 4.89 -12.43 -16.26
N LYS A 439 4.80 -13.73 -16.51
CA LYS A 439 5.93 -14.54 -16.97
C LYS A 439 6.47 -14.09 -18.33
N ASP A 440 5.66 -13.40 -19.12
CA ASP A 440 6.11 -12.67 -20.29
C ASP A 440 6.72 -11.34 -19.84
N PRO A 441 8.04 -11.11 -20.00
CA PRO A 441 8.73 -9.96 -19.41
C PRO A 441 8.31 -8.62 -20.00
N ILE A 442 7.60 -8.61 -21.12
CA ILE A 442 7.12 -7.38 -21.77
C ILE A 442 5.65 -7.09 -21.47
N THR A 443 4.96 -7.90 -20.68
CA THR A 443 3.56 -7.70 -20.35
C THR A 443 3.33 -7.58 -18.85
N VAL A 444 2.38 -6.71 -18.47
CA VAL A 444 1.91 -6.55 -17.09
C VAL A 444 0.39 -6.39 -17.08
N TRP A 445 -0.24 -6.80 -15.98
CA TRP A 445 -1.62 -6.46 -15.68
C TRP A 445 -1.68 -5.30 -14.70
N VAL A 446 -2.59 -4.36 -14.93
CA VAL A 446 -2.82 -3.22 -14.04
C VAL A 446 -4.20 -3.30 -13.43
N TYR A 447 -4.25 -3.39 -12.10
CA TYR A 447 -5.47 -3.36 -11.31
C TYR A 447 -5.90 -1.92 -11.05
N GLY A 448 -7.14 -1.62 -11.41
CA GLY A 448 -7.67 -0.28 -11.23
C GLY A 448 -9.17 -0.19 -11.54
N TYR A 449 -9.70 1.02 -11.60
CA TYR A 449 -11.07 1.26 -12.01
C TYR A 449 -11.22 2.56 -12.80
N ALA A 450 -12.20 2.61 -13.70
CA ALA A 450 -12.67 3.84 -14.29
C ALA A 450 -13.74 4.48 -13.38
N LEU A 451 -13.84 5.80 -13.41
CA LEU A 451 -14.87 6.52 -12.65
C LEU A 451 -16.27 5.99 -13.04
N LEU A 452 -17.03 5.53 -12.04
CA LEU A 452 -18.34 4.91 -12.20
C LEU A 452 -18.34 3.59 -13.00
N ALA A 453 -17.21 2.92 -13.11
CA ALA A 453 -17.08 1.66 -13.82
C ALA A 453 -16.55 0.53 -12.91
N LYS A 454 -16.46 -0.66 -13.46
CA LYS A 454 -16.08 -1.91 -12.81
C LYS A 454 -14.62 -1.90 -12.35
N ALA A 455 -14.29 -2.67 -11.29
CA ALA A 455 -12.92 -3.05 -11.00
C ALA A 455 -12.39 -3.92 -12.14
N ARG A 456 -11.19 -3.62 -12.61
CA ARG A 456 -10.63 -4.21 -13.83
C ARG A 456 -9.16 -4.55 -13.68
N LEU A 457 -8.76 -5.55 -14.43
CA LEU A 457 -7.38 -5.80 -14.82
C LEU A 457 -7.25 -5.46 -16.30
N ASN A 458 -6.38 -4.53 -16.63
CA ASN A 458 -6.01 -4.22 -18.00
C ASN A 458 -4.60 -4.72 -18.28
N LYS A 459 -4.41 -5.37 -19.42
CA LYS A 459 -3.10 -5.82 -19.88
C LYS A 459 -2.39 -4.69 -20.62
N TYR A 460 -1.12 -4.51 -20.31
CA TYR A 460 -0.23 -3.57 -20.96
C TYR A 460 0.98 -4.30 -21.52
N THR A 461 1.49 -3.80 -22.63
CA THR A 461 2.73 -4.26 -23.25
C THR A 461 3.80 -3.20 -23.09
N LEU A 462 5.00 -3.59 -22.74
CA LEU A 462 6.18 -2.74 -22.72
C LEU A 462 6.75 -2.64 -24.13
N GLU A 463 6.79 -1.43 -24.67
CA GLU A 463 7.35 -1.14 -26.00
C GLU A 463 8.12 0.17 -25.95
N GLU A 464 9.39 0.16 -26.35
CA GLU A 464 10.28 1.34 -26.39
C GLU A 464 10.30 2.18 -25.09
N GLY A 465 10.28 1.51 -23.92
CA GLY A 465 10.25 2.19 -22.62
C GLY A 465 8.89 2.81 -22.25
N LYS A 466 7.83 2.49 -22.99
CA LYS A 466 6.45 2.92 -22.74
C LYS A 466 5.58 1.72 -22.41
N LEU A 467 4.58 1.92 -21.55
CA LEU A 467 3.50 0.96 -21.37
C LEU A 467 2.37 1.30 -22.32
N LEU A 468 2.10 0.41 -23.27
CA LEU A 468 1.00 0.53 -24.22
C LEU A 468 -0.15 -0.36 -23.79
N LYS A 469 -1.34 0.22 -23.64
CA LYS A 469 -2.53 -0.53 -23.31
C LYS A 469 -2.84 -1.55 -24.39
N GLY A 470 -2.94 -2.82 -23.99
CA GLY A 470 -3.46 -3.91 -24.84
C GLY A 470 -4.98 -3.86 -24.97
N THR A 471 -5.49 -4.75 -25.80
CA THR A 471 -6.95 -4.92 -25.99
C THR A 471 -7.58 -5.80 -24.92
N GLU A 472 -6.78 -6.55 -24.16
CA GLU A 472 -7.26 -7.46 -23.12
C GLU A 472 -7.63 -6.71 -21.85
N GLU A 473 -8.89 -6.89 -21.45
CA GLU A 473 -9.47 -6.30 -20.25
C GLU A 473 -10.30 -7.37 -19.53
N ILE A 474 -10.09 -7.53 -18.23
CA ILE A 474 -10.86 -8.43 -17.39
C ILE A 474 -11.64 -7.61 -16.36
N ALA A 475 -12.97 -7.61 -16.48
CA ALA A 475 -13.85 -7.05 -15.45
C ALA A 475 -13.96 -8.08 -14.32
N LEU A 476 -13.39 -7.78 -13.15
CA LEU A 476 -13.42 -8.68 -11.99
C LEU A 476 -14.81 -8.76 -11.37
N GLU A 477 -15.58 -7.69 -11.47
CA GLU A 477 -16.91 -7.58 -10.88
C GLU A 477 -17.82 -6.77 -11.80
N GLU A 478 -19.09 -7.16 -11.91
CA GLU A 478 -20.08 -6.47 -12.76
C GLU A 478 -20.87 -5.37 -12.03
N ALA A 479 -20.52 -5.05 -10.80
CA ALA A 479 -21.07 -3.90 -10.10
C ALA A 479 -20.22 -2.65 -10.35
N THR A 480 -20.85 -1.48 -10.37
CA THR A 480 -20.11 -0.22 -10.42
C THR A 480 -19.39 0.01 -9.09
N MET A 481 -18.07 0.17 -9.15
CA MET A 481 -17.24 0.34 -7.98
C MET A 481 -17.23 1.77 -7.47
N GLY A 482 -17.29 1.92 -6.14
CA GLY A 482 -17.12 3.20 -5.48
C GLY A 482 -15.69 3.45 -5.04
N MET A 483 -14.97 2.43 -4.59
CA MET A 483 -13.58 2.47 -4.11
C MET A 483 -12.92 1.10 -4.24
N LEU A 484 -11.57 1.11 -4.38
CA LEU A 484 -10.73 -0.08 -4.27
C LEU A 484 -9.77 0.07 -3.09
N GLY A 485 -9.42 -1.06 -2.47
CA GLY A 485 -8.30 -1.17 -1.55
C GLY A 485 -7.03 -1.64 -2.26
N GLU A 486 -5.91 -1.58 -1.56
CA GLU A 486 -4.65 -2.15 -2.03
C GLU A 486 -4.79 -3.68 -2.05
N PRO A 487 -4.62 -4.33 -3.23
CA PRO A 487 -4.77 -5.77 -3.35
C PRO A 487 -3.54 -6.49 -2.82
N LEU A 488 -3.69 -7.78 -2.55
CA LEU A 488 -2.58 -8.68 -2.26
C LEU A 488 -2.23 -9.49 -3.52
N ILE A 489 -0.94 -9.54 -3.85
CA ILE A 489 -0.37 -10.48 -4.81
C ILE A 489 0.46 -11.48 -4.00
N ASP A 490 0.10 -12.77 -4.04
CA ASP A 490 0.74 -13.84 -3.27
C ASP A 490 1.02 -15.05 -4.16
N GLY A 491 2.24 -15.12 -4.68
CA GLY A 491 2.60 -16.13 -5.67
C GLY A 491 1.75 -16.00 -6.94
N ASN A 492 0.94 -17.00 -7.24
CA ASN A 492 -0.03 -16.98 -8.33
C ASN A 492 -1.43 -16.49 -7.92
N ALA A 493 -1.61 -16.09 -6.65
CA ALA A 493 -2.88 -15.59 -6.16
C ALA A 493 -2.94 -14.06 -6.24
N PHE A 494 -4.13 -13.56 -6.56
CA PHE A 494 -4.51 -12.16 -6.53
C PHE A 494 -5.77 -11.99 -5.68
N VAL A 495 -5.68 -11.20 -4.61
CA VAL A 495 -6.83 -10.91 -3.73
C VAL A 495 -7.21 -9.45 -3.90
N SER A 496 -8.36 -9.22 -4.51
CA SER A 496 -8.92 -7.88 -4.67
C SER A 496 -9.79 -7.50 -3.47
N MET A 497 -9.86 -6.21 -3.20
CA MET A 497 -10.77 -5.63 -2.22
C MET A 497 -11.46 -4.42 -2.84
N ALA A 498 -12.79 -4.43 -2.85
CA ALA A 498 -13.56 -3.40 -3.51
C ALA A 498 -14.84 -3.04 -2.74
N ARG A 499 -15.30 -1.80 -2.90
CA ARG A 499 -16.60 -1.34 -2.42
C ARG A 499 -17.54 -1.12 -3.60
N PRO A 500 -18.48 -2.04 -3.86
CA PRO A 500 -19.49 -1.84 -4.88
C PRO A 500 -20.41 -0.64 -4.56
N ARG A 501 -20.87 0.02 -5.59
CA ARG A 501 -21.82 1.14 -5.44
C ARG A 501 -23.28 0.66 -5.42
N TYR A 502 -23.55 -0.52 -5.96
CA TYR A 502 -24.88 -1.12 -6.01
C TYR A 502 -25.03 -2.25 -5.01
N ASP A 503 -26.27 -2.62 -4.73
CA ASP A 503 -26.61 -3.62 -3.70
C ASP A 503 -26.42 -5.06 -4.18
N SER A 504 -26.18 -5.27 -5.48
CA SER A 504 -25.92 -6.60 -6.05
C SER A 504 -25.11 -6.51 -7.33
N GLY A 505 -24.43 -7.59 -7.69
CA GLY A 505 -23.66 -7.74 -8.92
C GLY A 505 -23.08 -9.13 -9.06
N THR A 506 -22.41 -9.38 -10.18
CA THR A 506 -21.72 -10.63 -10.47
C THR A 506 -20.24 -10.49 -10.25
N ILE A 507 -19.59 -11.57 -9.80
CA ILE A 507 -18.15 -11.68 -9.63
C ILE A 507 -17.65 -12.64 -10.68
N LEU A 508 -16.56 -12.29 -11.37
CA LEU A 508 -15.97 -13.11 -12.42
C LEU A 508 -15.74 -14.55 -11.93
N GLY A 509 -16.31 -15.52 -12.64
CA GLY A 509 -16.14 -16.94 -12.36
C GLY A 509 -16.91 -17.49 -11.16
N ALA A 510 -17.57 -16.66 -10.37
CA ALA A 510 -18.47 -17.15 -9.32
C ALA A 510 -19.72 -17.75 -9.95
N THR A 511 -20.12 -18.93 -9.48
CA THR A 511 -21.36 -19.62 -9.89
C THR A 511 -22.47 -19.34 -8.89
N GLY A 512 -23.69 -19.11 -9.37
CA GLY A 512 -24.85 -18.85 -8.51
C GLY A 512 -25.58 -17.55 -8.80
N PRO A 513 -26.55 -17.15 -7.97
CA PRO A 513 -27.25 -15.87 -8.11
C PRO A 513 -26.27 -14.70 -7.89
N ALA A 514 -26.67 -13.51 -8.38
CA ALA A 514 -25.90 -12.30 -8.15
C ALA A 514 -25.59 -12.11 -6.66
N THR A 515 -24.33 -11.80 -6.35
CA THR A 515 -23.89 -11.54 -4.98
C THR A 515 -24.56 -10.28 -4.45
N THR A 516 -25.13 -10.37 -3.25
CA THR A 516 -25.70 -9.20 -2.58
C THR A 516 -24.59 -8.45 -1.85
N PHE A 517 -24.37 -7.19 -2.19
CA PHE A 517 -23.30 -6.36 -1.63
C PHE A 517 -23.77 -5.43 -0.50
N PHE A 518 -25.05 -5.34 -0.26
CA PHE A 518 -25.70 -4.48 0.70
C PHE A 518 -25.04 -3.10 0.91
N ASN A 519 -25.71 -2.05 0.47
CA ASN A 519 -25.46 -0.68 0.88
C ASN A 519 -23.98 -0.27 1.03
N TRP A 520 -23.17 -0.46 -0.04
CA TRP A 520 -21.77 -0.09 -0.05
C TRP A 520 -20.91 -0.98 0.89
N GLY A 521 -21.25 -2.24 0.98
CA GLY A 521 -20.44 -3.26 1.62
C GLY A 521 -19.09 -3.43 0.91
N ILE A 522 -18.18 -4.15 1.53
CA ILE A 522 -16.88 -4.49 0.96
C ILE A 522 -16.95 -5.91 0.43
N VAL A 523 -16.38 -6.13 -0.73
CA VAL A 523 -16.18 -7.45 -1.33
C VAL A 523 -14.70 -7.76 -1.37
N LEU A 524 -14.32 -8.90 -0.82
CA LEU A 524 -13.01 -9.50 -1.02
C LEU A 524 -13.16 -10.67 -1.98
N THR A 525 -12.29 -10.74 -2.99
CA THR A 525 -12.31 -11.82 -3.97
C THR A 525 -10.93 -12.35 -4.23
N LYS A 526 -10.74 -13.66 -4.14
CA LYS A 526 -9.48 -14.35 -4.49
C LYS A 526 -9.58 -14.97 -5.86
N TYR A 527 -8.56 -14.71 -6.66
CA TYR A 527 -8.30 -15.34 -7.94
C TYR A 527 -6.93 -16.01 -7.93
N THR A 528 -6.73 -16.99 -8.78
CA THR A 528 -5.41 -17.53 -9.12
C THR A 528 -5.17 -17.39 -10.62
N CYS A 529 -3.92 -17.11 -11.00
CA CYS A 529 -3.52 -17.00 -12.39
C CYS A 529 -2.10 -17.52 -12.57
N ASN A 530 -1.91 -18.47 -13.47
CA ASN A 530 -0.60 -19.08 -13.72
C ASN A 530 0.37 -18.15 -14.46
N ASP A 531 -0.14 -17.09 -15.08
CA ASP A 531 0.69 -16.11 -15.80
C ASP A 531 1.35 -15.08 -14.88
N ILE A 532 0.91 -14.96 -13.62
CA ILE A 532 1.55 -14.09 -12.64
C ILE A 532 3.00 -14.56 -12.45
N LEU A 533 3.94 -13.65 -12.65
CA LEU A 533 5.33 -13.87 -12.27
C LEU A 533 5.41 -13.70 -10.75
N PRO A 534 5.75 -14.75 -9.99
CA PRO A 534 5.96 -14.56 -8.56
C PRO A 534 7.10 -13.55 -8.35
N ASP A 535 6.94 -12.61 -7.41
CA ASP A 535 8.11 -11.91 -6.88
C ASP A 535 8.99 -12.98 -6.21
N GLU A 536 10.17 -13.24 -6.74
CA GLU A 536 11.08 -14.26 -6.19
C GLU A 536 11.41 -14.03 -4.72
N ASP A 537 11.12 -12.84 -4.26
CA ASP A 537 11.30 -12.36 -2.90
C ASP A 537 9.99 -12.14 -2.12
N THR A 538 8.82 -12.62 -2.55
CA THR A 538 7.56 -12.53 -1.77
C THR A 538 7.52 -13.40 -0.52
N SER A 539 8.64 -13.97 -0.12
CA SER A 539 8.78 -14.22 1.32
C SER A 539 8.71 -12.85 2.02
N THR A 540 7.55 -12.50 2.53
CA THR A 540 7.37 -11.54 3.62
C THR A 540 8.65 -11.42 4.44
N GLY A 541 9.42 -10.34 4.27
CA GLY A 541 10.58 -9.88 5.08
C GLY A 541 11.42 -10.82 5.92
N ILE A 542 11.23 -12.15 5.86
CA ILE A 542 11.86 -13.14 6.71
C ILE A 542 12.37 -14.29 5.83
N LYS A 543 13.39 -13.99 5.06
CA LYS A 543 14.30 -15.00 4.53
C LYS A 543 15.64 -15.00 5.25
N ASP A 544 15.70 -14.63 6.48
CA ASP A 544 16.81 -14.93 7.36
C ASP A 544 16.32 -15.08 8.81
N VAL A 545 15.41 -16.02 9.04
CA VAL A 545 15.58 -16.79 10.26
C VAL A 545 16.91 -17.50 10.04
N ASN A 546 17.93 -17.09 10.78
CA ASN A 546 19.10 -17.92 11.07
C ASN A 546 18.56 -19.27 11.57
N VAL A 547 18.14 -20.13 10.67
CA VAL A 547 18.14 -21.56 10.91
C VAL A 547 19.61 -21.86 11.01
N GLN A 548 20.05 -22.02 12.26
CA GLN A 548 21.37 -22.43 12.66
C GLN A 548 22.04 -23.23 11.54
N LYS A 549 23.29 -22.87 11.25
CA LYS A 549 24.19 -23.45 10.27
C LYS A 549 24.46 -24.97 10.43
N ASP A 550 23.48 -25.74 10.84
CA ASP A 550 23.59 -27.19 11.06
C ASP A 550 22.68 -28.04 10.15
N ARG A 551 22.06 -27.46 9.12
CA ARG A 551 21.63 -28.28 7.99
C ARG A 551 22.79 -28.37 7.02
N VAL A 552 23.50 -29.50 7.06
CA VAL A 552 24.38 -29.98 6.01
C VAL A 552 23.73 -29.70 4.67
N ALA A 553 24.23 -28.69 3.95
CA ALA A 553 23.70 -28.30 2.66
C ALA A 553 23.78 -29.55 1.77
N ASN A 554 22.64 -30.06 1.32
CA ASN A 554 22.58 -31.19 0.43
C ASN A 554 23.08 -30.72 -0.93
N CYS A 555 24.38 -30.87 -1.18
CA CYS A 555 25.05 -30.53 -2.43
C CYS A 555 24.96 -31.62 -3.48
N ASN A 556 23.91 -32.47 -3.46
CA ASN A 556 23.67 -33.44 -4.48
C ASN A 556 23.65 -32.79 -5.86
N VAL A 557 24.26 -33.47 -6.82
CA VAL A 557 24.40 -33.03 -8.22
C VAL A 557 23.34 -33.69 -9.08
N TYR A 558 22.61 -32.90 -9.83
CA TYR A 558 21.61 -33.38 -10.76
C TYR A 558 21.90 -32.85 -12.18
N THR A 559 21.54 -33.62 -13.20
CA THR A 559 21.45 -33.09 -14.56
C THR A 559 20.32 -32.05 -14.65
N LEU A 560 20.27 -31.29 -15.76
CA LEU A 560 19.14 -30.39 -16.03
C LEU A 560 17.80 -31.13 -16.14
N ALA A 561 17.84 -32.43 -16.48
CA ALA A 561 16.63 -33.27 -16.50
C ALA A 561 16.25 -33.84 -15.13
N GLY A 562 16.92 -33.40 -14.03
CA GLY A 562 16.62 -33.83 -12.66
C GLY A 562 17.18 -35.19 -12.26
N VAL A 563 18.04 -35.82 -13.10
CA VAL A 563 18.65 -37.10 -12.76
C VAL A 563 19.81 -36.89 -11.79
N LEU A 564 19.82 -37.59 -10.66
CA LEU A 564 20.90 -37.56 -9.68
C LEU A 564 22.18 -38.13 -10.26
N VAL A 565 23.23 -37.32 -10.35
CA VAL A 565 24.55 -37.70 -10.87
C VAL A 565 25.52 -38.06 -9.74
N LYS A 566 25.47 -37.29 -8.64
CA LYS A 566 26.41 -37.46 -7.54
C LYS A 566 25.78 -36.97 -6.21
N ARG A 567 26.06 -37.69 -5.13
CA ARG A 567 25.75 -37.26 -3.76
C ARG A 567 26.97 -36.57 -3.15
N ALA A 568 26.79 -35.37 -2.61
CA ALA A 568 27.87 -34.61 -2.02
C ALA A 568 27.36 -33.82 -0.78
N LYS A 569 28.24 -33.63 0.18
CA LYS A 569 27.95 -32.87 1.41
C LYS A 569 28.45 -31.42 1.32
N THR A 570 29.40 -31.15 0.44
CA THR A 570 29.98 -29.82 0.21
C THR A 570 30.00 -29.47 -1.26
N MET A 571 30.10 -28.18 -1.60
CA MET A 571 30.21 -27.72 -2.97
C MET A 571 31.50 -28.19 -3.64
N ALA A 572 32.62 -28.23 -2.92
CA ALA A 572 33.89 -28.71 -3.40
C ALA A 572 33.82 -30.21 -3.79
N GLU A 573 33.17 -31.02 -2.93
CA GLU A 573 32.93 -32.44 -3.22
C GLU A 573 31.99 -32.61 -4.40
N ALA A 574 30.95 -31.76 -4.52
CA ALA A 574 29.98 -31.83 -5.61
C ALA A 574 30.62 -31.58 -6.97
N THR A 575 31.49 -30.60 -7.09
CA THR A 575 32.13 -30.24 -8.39
C THR A 575 33.34 -31.08 -8.75
N SER A 576 33.96 -31.75 -7.79
CA SER A 576 35.13 -32.58 -8.02
C SER A 576 34.83 -33.80 -8.91
N GLY A 577 35.60 -33.98 -10.01
CA GLY A 577 35.51 -35.14 -10.89
C GLY A 577 34.24 -35.19 -11.75
N LEU A 578 33.47 -34.12 -11.83
CA LEU A 578 32.39 -34.02 -12.82
C LEU A 578 32.95 -33.67 -14.21
N PRO A 579 32.41 -34.25 -15.28
CA PRO A 579 32.66 -33.76 -16.63
C PRO A 579 32.25 -32.29 -16.78
N SER A 580 32.91 -31.56 -17.68
CA SER A 580 32.47 -30.20 -18.03
C SER A 580 31.02 -30.20 -18.48
N GLY A 581 30.22 -29.32 -17.90
CA GLY A 581 28.79 -29.33 -18.20
C GLY A 581 27.99 -28.40 -17.26
N LEU A 582 26.68 -28.38 -17.49
CA LEU A 582 25.72 -27.60 -16.66
C LEU A 582 24.94 -28.56 -15.76
N TYR A 583 25.00 -28.31 -14.45
CA TYR A 583 24.40 -29.16 -13.42
C TYR A 583 23.53 -28.32 -12.47
N ILE A 584 22.63 -28.97 -11.75
CA ILE A 584 21.90 -28.40 -10.61
C ILE A 584 22.55 -28.94 -9.34
N ILE A 585 23.15 -28.05 -8.53
CA ILE A 585 23.82 -28.37 -7.27
C ILE A 585 23.25 -27.47 -6.17
N GLY A 586 22.70 -28.06 -5.11
CA GLY A 586 22.09 -27.29 -4.03
C GLY A 586 20.94 -26.38 -4.51
N GLY A 587 20.20 -26.80 -5.54
CA GLY A 587 19.12 -26.03 -6.16
C GLY A 587 19.56 -24.92 -7.13
N LYS A 588 20.86 -24.74 -7.36
CA LYS A 588 21.40 -23.71 -8.28
C LYS A 588 21.99 -24.33 -9.54
N LYS A 589 21.86 -23.64 -10.69
CA LYS A 589 22.54 -24.02 -11.94
C LYS A 589 24.02 -23.66 -11.86
N ILE A 590 24.91 -24.63 -11.98
CA ILE A 590 26.36 -24.49 -11.87
C ILE A 590 27.00 -24.99 -13.14
N VAL A 591 27.90 -24.20 -13.73
CA VAL A 591 28.75 -24.60 -14.84
C VAL A 591 30.02 -25.21 -14.28
N VAL A 592 30.28 -26.47 -14.56
CA VAL A 592 31.56 -27.16 -14.29
C VAL A 592 32.39 -27.04 -15.57
N LYS A 593 33.58 -26.42 -15.44
CA LYS A 593 34.51 -26.19 -16.58
C LYS A 593 35.51 -27.33 -16.71
#